data_96229e7b23a252fcb3666ce330e98195
#
_entry.id   96229e7b23a252fcb3666ce330e98195
#
_cell.length_a   1.000
_cell.length_b   1.000
_cell.length_c   1.000
_cell.angle_alpha   90.00
_cell.angle_beta   90.00
_cell.angle_gamma   90.00
#
_symmetry.space_group_name_H-M   'P 1'
#
loop_
_entity.id
_entity.type
_entity.pdbx_description
1 polymer ?
#
loop_
_entity_poly.entity_id
_entity_poly.type
_entity_poly.pdbx_seq_one_letter_code
_entity_poly.pdbx_strand_id
1 'polypeptide(L)'
;MKNNTSDMTSVYSAIAAPTGGILLLPTALFLLYQSGIARAEDYFDPAALEFTNPQQKTADLHYFAKAGGQQPGTYPVSIWVNNQEIAQGEVTFVDSNGELRPQLTPAQLAEYGVNVSAFPAFNTLHEGETFTRIERYIPDASSRFDFATQRLNLSIPQAAMNAQSRGYVDPARWDDGIPAAFVNYNLTGSQTRQTDDSSRSSYLNLRSGVNLGAWRLRNVSSMEYDRTRRWNSQSTWLQRDLKSLKSLLRMGDTFTTGDVFDSVQFRGVQLMSDDEMLPDSQRGFAPTIRGMAHSNAKVTISQHGYVIYETFVSPGAFAINDLYPTAQSGDLEVQVKESDGSVRTFTQPFSAVPFMLREGRVKFSLSAGRYHSEQSQARSPTFLQGTLFYGLPAEFTLYGGSQLAQDYQSWALGVGRGFGELGSLGGDATWANTTTPSGKRSAGHSVRVQYQKDFAGTGTSFSLASYRYSSGGYYDFSEASALESRNGLLDNKRSREEVSLSQAFGGMSSLAISAWSQEYWHRQSRDETIHLGFYSAWRGVSWGVGYYYTQSSDRQKDDRSWSLNLSIPLGGPLSE
;
A
#
# COMPACT_ATOMS: atom_id res chain seq x y z
N MET A 1 6.85 -62.27 -8.04
CA MET A 1 5.86 -62.91 -8.93
C MET A 1 5.27 -61.84 -9.81
N LYS A 2 5.63 -61.93 -11.09
CA LYS A 2 4.89 -61.64 -12.35
C LYS A 2 4.12 -60.30 -12.39
N ASN A 3 4.64 -59.30 -13.10
CA ASN A 3 4.48 -59.00 -14.56
C ASN A 3 3.06 -58.61 -14.95
N ASN A 4 2.85 -57.38 -15.44
CA ASN A 4 2.69 -57.15 -16.87
C ASN A 4 2.71 -55.66 -17.25
N THR A 5 3.58 -55.38 -18.15
CA THR A 5 3.71 -54.23 -19.05
C THR A 5 2.67 -54.28 -20.16
N SER A 6 2.23 -53.14 -20.67
CA SER A 6 1.87 -53.01 -22.09
C SER A 6 2.12 -51.59 -22.59
N ASP A 7 3.13 -51.53 -23.45
CA ASP A 7 3.44 -50.50 -24.43
C ASP A 7 2.26 -50.20 -25.36
N MET A 8 2.19 -48.95 -25.84
CA MET A 8 1.72 -48.68 -27.20
C MET A 8 2.51 -47.56 -27.85
N THR A 9 3.25 -48.01 -28.82
CA THR A 9 4.16 -47.37 -29.73
C THR A 9 3.46 -46.48 -30.77
N SER A 10 4.20 -45.45 -31.16
CA SER A 10 4.11 -44.56 -32.31
C SER A 10 3.75 -45.20 -33.65
N VAL A 11 3.06 -44.45 -34.54
CA VAL A 11 3.12 -44.68 -35.98
C VAL A 11 3.45 -43.35 -36.67
N TYR A 12 4.68 -43.29 -37.18
CA TYR A 12 5.08 -42.39 -38.26
C TYR A 12 4.61 -42.99 -39.59
N SER A 13 4.00 -42.15 -40.46
CA SER A 13 3.83 -42.47 -41.86
C SER A 13 4.37 -41.33 -42.71
N ALA A 14 5.49 -41.57 -43.36
CA ALA A 14 6.09 -40.77 -44.40
C ALA A 14 5.42 -41.14 -45.75
N ILE A 15 5.03 -40.17 -46.57
CA ILE A 15 4.77 -40.39 -48.01
C ILE A 15 5.58 -39.36 -48.79
N ALA A 16 6.36 -39.93 -49.71
CA ALA A 16 7.29 -39.31 -50.62
C ALA A 16 6.60 -38.53 -51.76
N ALA A 17 7.34 -37.53 -52.24
CA ALA A 17 7.02 -36.75 -53.42
C ALA A 17 7.17 -37.56 -54.73
N PRO A 18 6.52 -37.10 -55.81
CA PRO A 18 7.20 -37.14 -57.10
C PRO A 18 7.35 -35.76 -57.73
N THR A 19 8.51 -35.54 -58.29
CA THR A 19 8.98 -34.48 -59.17
C THR A 19 8.19 -34.45 -60.50
N GLY A 20 7.95 -33.24 -61.00
CA GLY A 20 7.77 -33.05 -62.44
C GLY A 20 6.80 -31.99 -62.87
N GLY A 21 7.33 -30.82 -63.26
CA GLY A 21 6.87 -30.21 -64.50
C GLY A 21 5.96 -28.99 -64.43
N ILE A 22 6.56 -27.92 -64.90
CA ILE A 22 6.01 -26.85 -65.73
C ILE A 22 5.64 -25.55 -65.02
N LEU A 23 6.60 -24.66 -65.10
CA LEU A 23 6.52 -23.21 -65.15
C LEU A 23 5.37 -22.77 -66.12
N LEU A 24 4.43 -21.99 -65.63
CA LEU A 24 3.69 -20.91 -66.29
C LEU A 24 2.42 -20.58 -65.51
N LEU A 25 2.57 -19.75 -64.47
CA LEU A 25 1.48 -18.88 -63.97
C LEU A 25 1.90 -18.09 -62.68
N PRO A 26 2.75 -17.07 -62.84
CA PRO A 26 2.71 -16.02 -61.80
C PRO A 26 2.42 -14.63 -62.32
N THR A 27 2.08 -14.42 -63.61
CA THR A 27 1.83 -13.07 -64.15
C THR A 27 0.37 -12.61 -64.12
N ALA A 28 -0.60 -13.50 -63.91
CA ALA A 28 -2.02 -13.13 -63.82
C ALA A 28 -2.51 -12.77 -62.38
N LEU A 29 -1.77 -13.15 -61.32
CA LEU A 29 -2.15 -12.85 -59.93
C LEU A 29 -1.58 -11.53 -59.41
N PHE A 30 -0.62 -10.94 -60.12
CA PHE A 30 -0.01 -9.65 -59.70
C PHE A 30 -0.76 -8.41 -60.23
N LEU A 31 -1.70 -8.59 -61.15
CA LEU A 31 -2.55 -7.51 -61.69
C LEU A 31 -3.90 -7.35 -60.96
N LEU A 32 -4.24 -8.27 -60.03
CA LEU A 32 -5.43 -8.16 -59.18
C LEU A 32 -5.16 -7.52 -57.78
N TYR A 33 -3.90 -7.20 -57.48
CA TYR A 33 -3.54 -6.52 -56.20
C TYR A 33 -3.38 -5.02 -56.32
N GLN A 34 -3.67 -4.43 -57.48
CA GLN A 34 -3.74 -2.99 -57.68
C GLN A 34 -5.17 -2.46 -57.89
N SER A 35 -6.18 -3.18 -57.45
CA SER A 35 -7.47 -2.54 -57.23
C SER A 35 -7.33 -1.68 -55.98
N GLY A 36 -6.92 -0.43 -56.13
CA GLY A 36 -7.10 0.57 -55.13
C GLY A 36 -8.51 0.45 -54.57
N ILE A 37 -8.65 0.27 -53.25
CA ILE A 37 -9.95 0.34 -52.59
C ILE A 37 -10.47 1.75 -52.91
N ALA A 38 -11.31 1.86 -53.95
CA ALA A 38 -12.10 3.06 -54.16
C ALA A 38 -13.02 3.15 -52.93
N ARG A 39 -12.65 3.98 -51.97
CA ARG A 39 -13.56 4.42 -50.92
C ARG A 39 -14.63 5.25 -51.61
N ALA A 40 -15.79 4.64 -51.87
CA ALA A 40 -16.97 5.39 -52.25
C ALA A 40 -17.32 6.32 -51.09
N GLU A 41 -17.39 7.59 -51.31
CA GLU A 41 -17.99 8.53 -50.39
C GLU A 41 -19.50 8.34 -50.50
N ASP A 42 -20.19 8.04 -49.39
CA ASP A 42 -21.63 7.95 -49.35
C ASP A 42 -22.24 9.35 -49.57
N TYR A 43 -23.01 9.53 -50.61
CA TYR A 43 -23.70 10.79 -50.84
C TYR A 43 -25.08 10.77 -50.16
N PHE A 44 -25.27 11.70 -49.24
CA PHE A 44 -26.57 11.93 -48.59
C PHE A 44 -27.23 13.16 -49.22
N ASP A 45 -28.39 12.97 -49.83
CA ASP A 45 -29.17 14.08 -50.40
C ASP A 45 -29.82 14.91 -49.29
N PRO A 46 -29.45 16.18 -49.11
CA PRO A 46 -30.06 17.03 -48.09
C PRO A 46 -31.57 17.23 -48.26
N ALA A 47 -32.08 17.07 -49.51
CA ALA A 47 -33.49 17.20 -49.80
C ALA A 47 -34.35 16.00 -49.31
N ALA A 48 -33.69 14.89 -48.97
CA ALA A 48 -34.35 13.71 -48.39
C ALA A 48 -34.68 13.85 -46.90
N LEU A 49 -34.19 14.92 -46.21
CA LEU A 49 -34.49 15.19 -44.81
C LEU A 49 -35.84 15.93 -44.72
N GLU A 50 -36.82 15.33 -44.09
CA GLU A 50 -38.07 16.00 -43.73
C GLU A 50 -37.83 16.98 -42.55
N PHE A 51 -37.91 18.27 -42.83
CA PHE A 51 -37.84 19.30 -41.81
C PHE A 51 -39.24 19.61 -41.27
N THR A 52 -39.47 19.31 -40.03
CA THR A 52 -40.70 19.65 -39.32
C THR A 52 -40.83 21.16 -38.99
N ASN A 53 -39.74 21.91 -39.13
CA ASN A 53 -39.72 23.36 -38.84
C ASN A 53 -38.86 24.09 -39.87
N PRO A 54 -39.41 25.08 -40.64
CA PRO A 54 -38.69 25.86 -41.67
C PRO A 54 -37.50 26.69 -41.16
N GLN A 55 -37.40 26.85 -39.83
CA GLN A 55 -36.31 27.62 -39.19
C GLN A 55 -35.15 26.74 -38.71
N GLN A 56 -35.24 25.41 -38.84
CA GLN A 56 -34.11 24.51 -38.58
C GLN A 56 -33.02 24.73 -39.63
N LYS A 57 -31.81 25.07 -39.19
CA LYS A 57 -30.64 25.12 -40.08
C LYS A 57 -30.41 23.71 -40.67
N THR A 58 -30.22 23.66 -41.97
CA THR A 58 -29.84 22.43 -42.68
C THR A 58 -28.56 21.88 -42.09
N ALA A 59 -28.63 20.65 -41.58
CA ALA A 59 -27.41 19.98 -41.09
C ALA A 59 -26.48 19.78 -42.31
N ASP A 60 -25.20 20.10 -42.15
CA ASP A 60 -24.19 19.84 -43.16
C ASP A 60 -23.92 18.34 -43.24
N LEU A 61 -24.51 17.65 -44.22
CA LEU A 61 -24.40 16.22 -44.38
C LEU A 61 -23.06 15.77 -44.94
N HIS A 62 -22.22 16.68 -45.37
CA HIS A 62 -20.89 16.39 -45.91
C HIS A 62 -20.02 15.64 -44.91
N TYR A 63 -20.22 15.87 -43.61
CA TYR A 63 -19.48 15.15 -42.56
C TYR A 63 -19.83 13.68 -42.45
N PHE A 64 -21.04 13.27 -42.87
CA PHE A 64 -21.50 11.89 -42.84
C PHE A 64 -21.15 11.10 -44.08
N ALA A 65 -20.64 11.76 -45.11
CA ALA A 65 -20.22 11.10 -46.37
C ALA A 65 -18.99 10.19 -46.17
N LYS A 66 -18.26 10.34 -45.07
CA LYS A 66 -17.12 9.48 -44.72
C LYS A 66 -17.50 8.58 -43.55
N ALA A 67 -17.16 7.30 -43.65
CA ALA A 67 -17.39 6.37 -42.54
C ALA A 67 -16.77 6.86 -41.23
N GLY A 68 -17.58 7.06 -40.19
CA GLY A 68 -17.18 7.60 -38.91
C GLY A 68 -17.09 9.12 -38.85
N GLY A 69 -17.53 9.84 -39.90
CA GLY A 69 -17.58 11.31 -39.92
C GLY A 69 -18.59 11.86 -38.90
N GLN A 70 -18.21 12.89 -38.17
CA GLN A 70 -19.03 13.53 -37.15
C GLN A 70 -18.97 15.05 -37.32
N GLN A 71 -20.04 15.74 -36.95
CA GLN A 71 -20.06 17.21 -37.01
C GLN A 71 -19.14 17.83 -35.94
N PRO A 72 -18.43 18.93 -36.26
CA PRO A 72 -17.81 19.73 -35.24
C PRO A 72 -18.82 20.28 -34.23
N GLY A 73 -18.44 20.35 -32.97
CA GLY A 73 -19.33 20.81 -31.91
C GLY A 73 -18.78 20.57 -30.53
N THR A 74 -19.57 20.92 -29.53
CA THR A 74 -19.24 20.67 -28.11
C THR A 74 -19.96 19.41 -27.66
N TYR A 75 -19.18 18.48 -27.12
CA TYR A 75 -19.66 17.17 -26.68
C TYR A 75 -19.30 16.94 -25.20
N PRO A 76 -20.22 16.36 -24.43
CA PRO A 76 -19.90 15.85 -23.11
C PRO A 76 -19.02 14.60 -23.26
N VAL A 77 -17.84 14.62 -22.68
CA VAL A 77 -16.87 13.52 -22.82
C VAL A 77 -16.26 13.13 -21.50
N SER A 78 -15.92 11.84 -21.37
CA SER A 78 -14.97 11.39 -20.38
C SER A 78 -13.55 11.59 -20.91
N ILE A 79 -12.70 12.25 -20.12
CA ILE A 79 -11.34 12.62 -20.47
C ILE A 79 -10.38 11.62 -19.84
N TRP A 80 -9.63 10.94 -20.70
CA TRP A 80 -8.69 9.90 -20.31
C TRP A 80 -7.26 10.31 -20.66
N VAL A 81 -6.38 10.26 -19.70
CA VAL A 81 -4.95 10.48 -19.88
C VAL A 81 -4.21 9.19 -19.59
N ASN A 82 -3.46 8.70 -20.57
CA ASN A 82 -2.70 7.44 -20.45
C ASN A 82 -3.53 6.27 -19.90
N ASN A 83 -4.75 6.08 -20.44
CA ASN A 83 -5.72 5.05 -20.04
C ASN A 83 -6.34 5.20 -18.64
N GLN A 84 -6.17 6.34 -17.98
CA GLN A 84 -6.82 6.65 -16.73
C GLN A 84 -7.86 7.75 -16.94
N GLU A 85 -9.10 7.55 -16.47
CA GLU A 85 -10.12 8.59 -16.46
C GLU A 85 -9.75 9.65 -15.42
N ILE A 86 -9.58 10.90 -15.89
CA ILE A 86 -9.14 12.03 -15.05
C ILE A 86 -10.30 12.99 -14.76
N ALA A 87 -11.16 13.21 -15.76
CA ALA A 87 -12.24 14.18 -15.65
C ALA A 87 -13.41 13.81 -16.57
N GLN A 88 -14.57 14.43 -16.30
CA GLN A 88 -15.70 14.46 -17.22
C GLN A 88 -16.09 15.92 -17.44
N GLY A 89 -16.36 16.28 -18.68
CA GLY A 89 -16.69 17.66 -19.01
C GLY A 89 -17.03 17.86 -20.47
N GLU A 90 -17.43 19.08 -20.82
CA GLU A 90 -17.72 19.47 -22.18
C GLU A 90 -16.41 19.88 -22.87
N VAL A 91 -16.16 19.31 -24.05
CA VAL A 91 -15.02 19.66 -24.91
C VAL A 91 -15.53 20.01 -26.29
N THR A 92 -15.04 21.12 -26.84
CA THR A 92 -15.32 21.54 -28.21
C THR A 92 -14.37 20.85 -29.17
N PHE A 93 -14.91 20.27 -30.22
CA PHE A 93 -14.16 19.62 -31.30
C PHE A 93 -14.35 20.39 -32.60
N VAL A 94 -13.26 20.55 -33.32
CA VAL A 94 -13.23 21.20 -34.64
C VAL A 94 -12.73 20.22 -35.70
N ASP A 95 -13.21 20.39 -36.92
CA ASP A 95 -12.68 19.61 -38.04
C ASP A 95 -11.26 20.05 -38.39
N SER A 96 -10.36 19.11 -38.45
CA SER A 96 -8.99 19.31 -38.93
C SER A 96 -8.66 18.19 -39.93
N ASN A 97 -8.87 18.49 -41.22
CA ASN A 97 -8.64 17.55 -42.33
C ASN A 97 -9.52 16.27 -42.25
N GLY A 98 -10.77 16.40 -41.85
CA GLY A 98 -11.72 15.28 -41.73
C GLY A 98 -11.60 14.46 -40.45
N GLU A 99 -10.80 14.92 -39.48
CA GLU A 99 -10.76 14.36 -38.11
C GLU A 99 -11.21 15.44 -37.11
N LEU A 100 -12.05 15.02 -36.17
CA LEU A 100 -12.42 15.86 -35.02
C LEU A 100 -11.24 15.99 -34.05
N ARG A 101 -10.75 17.21 -33.86
CA ARG A 101 -9.67 17.53 -32.92
C ARG A 101 -10.20 18.32 -31.75
N PRO A 102 -9.83 17.99 -30.52
CA PRO A 102 -10.27 18.73 -29.35
C PRO A 102 -9.63 20.13 -29.31
N GLN A 103 -10.38 21.14 -28.92
CA GLN A 103 -9.87 22.45 -28.53
C GLN A 103 -9.57 22.40 -27.03
N LEU A 104 -8.30 22.45 -26.66
CA LEU A 104 -7.82 22.42 -25.28
C LEU A 104 -7.05 23.69 -24.97
N THR A 105 -7.06 24.11 -23.71
CA THR A 105 -6.21 25.17 -23.17
C THR A 105 -5.03 24.60 -22.40
N PRO A 106 -3.91 25.33 -22.25
CA PRO A 106 -2.81 24.94 -21.38
C PRO A 106 -3.27 24.73 -19.93
N ALA A 107 -4.23 25.51 -19.45
CA ALA A 107 -4.80 25.37 -18.11
C ALA A 107 -5.51 24.02 -17.91
N GLN A 108 -6.32 23.60 -18.90
CA GLN A 108 -6.95 22.27 -18.86
C GLN A 108 -5.93 21.14 -18.85
N LEU A 109 -4.86 21.24 -19.68
CA LEU A 109 -3.81 20.24 -19.64
C LEU A 109 -3.10 20.18 -18.28
N ALA A 110 -2.85 21.34 -17.65
CA ALA A 110 -2.28 21.39 -16.30
C ALA A 110 -3.22 20.74 -15.27
N GLU A 111 -4.55 20.96 -15.38
CA GLU A 111 -5.56 20.31 -14.56
C GLU A 111 -5.57 18.78 -14.78
N TYR A 112 -5.33 18.31 -16.00
CA TYR A 112 -5.20 16.90 -16.34
C TYR A 112 -3.85 16.28 -15.93
N GLY A 113 -3.01 17.04 -15.24
CA GLY A 113 -1.74 16.56 -14.71
C GLY A 113 -0.54 16.68 -15.65
N VAL A 114 -0.66 17.43 -16.73
CA VAL A 114 0.47 17.70 -17.65
C VAL A 114 1.35 18.81 -17.09
N ASN A 115 2.67 18.61 -17.15
CA ASN A 115 3.65 19.64 -16.77
C ASN A 115 3.83 20.67 -17.91
N VAL A 116 2.85 21.54 -18.07
CA VAL A 116 2.82 22.56 -19.12
C VAL A 116 4.05 23.49 -19.04
N SER A 117 4.53 23.78 -17.82
CA SER A 117 5.68 24.68 -17.62
C SER A 117 7.01 24.11 -18.11
N ALA A 118 7.12 22.79 -18.29
CA ALA A 118 8.30 22.15 -18.85
C ALA A 118 8.45 22.36 -20.38
N PHE A 119 7.41 22.87 -21.05
CA PHE A 119 7.37 23.03 -22.49
C PHE A 119 7.23 24.49 -22.88
N PRO A 120 8.35 25.17 -23.25
CA PRO A 120 8.35 26.60 -23.62
C PRO A 120 7.41 26.95 -24.78
N ALA A 121 7.03 25.98 -25.61
CA ALA A 121 6.09 26.17 -26.71
C ALA A 121 4.73 26.68 -26.24
N PHE A 122 4.28 26.34 -25.04
CA PHE A 122 3.04 26.87 -24.46
C PHE A 122 3.12 28.34 -24.07
N ASN A 123 4.30 28.89 -23.85
CA ASN A 123 4.49 30.32 -23.54
C ASN A 123 4.11 31.24 -24.70
N THR A 124 3.94 30.70 -25.92
CA THR A 124 3.48 31.46 -27.10
C THR A 124 1.98 31.66 -27.11
N LEU A 125 1.22 30.95 -26.28
CA LEU A 125 -0.23 31.03 -26.17
C LEU A 125 -0.63 32.06 -25.09
N HIS A 126 -1.65 32.85 -25.41
CA HIS A 126 -2.24 33.78 -24.44
C HIS A 126 -3.10 33.03 -23.47
N GLU A 127 -3.38 33.63 -22.31
CA GLU A 127 -4.27 33.05 -21.29
C GLU A 127 -5.67 32.81 -21.89
N GLY A 128 -6.14 31.55 -21.81
CA GLY A 128 -7.41 31.15 -22.41
C GLY A 128 -7.39 30.78 -23.88
N GLU A 129 -6.25 30.95 -24.57
CA GLU A 129 -6.12 30.55 -25.98
C GLU A 129 -6.14 29.03 -26.11
N THR A 130 -6.91 28.53 -27.11
CA THR A 130 -7.07 27.10 -27.35
C THR A 130 -6.16 26.63 -28.48
N PHE A 131 -5.73 25.37 -28.39
CA PHE A 131 -5.02 24.69 -29.47
C PHE A 131 -5.70 23.35 -29.78
N THR A 132 -5.45 22.79 -30.96
CA THR A 132 -6.10 21.56 -31.44
C THR A 132 -5.12 20.41 -31.63
N ARG A 133 -3.83 20.69 -31.71
CA ARG A 133 -2.76 19.71 -31.96
C ARG A 133 -1.79 19.69 -30.81
N ILE A 134 -1.94 18.74 -29.92
CA ILE A 134 -1.10 18.59 -28.73
C ILE A 134 0.34 18.22 -29.10
N GLU A 135 0.54 17.51 -30.20
CA GLU A 135 1.84 17.06 -30.71
C GLU A 135 2.77 18.23 -31.13
N ARG A 136 2.21 19.44 -31.34
CA ARG A 136 3.02 20.66 -31.62
C ARG A 136 3.70 21.23 -30.38
N TYR A 137 3.12 20.97 -29.22
CA TYR A 137 3.56 21.52 -27.95
C TYR A 137 4.31 20.49 -27.11
N ILE A 138 3.86 19.23 -27.17
CA ILE A 138 4.46 18.11 -26.45
C ILE A 138 4.83 17.04 -27.48
N PRO A 139 6.13 16.83 -27.76
CA PRO A 139 6.59 15.79 -28.67
C PRO A 139 6.02 14.43 -28.22
N ASP A 140 5.62 13.63 -29.22
CA ASP A 140 5.09 12.27 -29.01
C ASP A 140 3.77 12.17 -28.23
N ALA A 141 3.14 13.30 -27.88
CA ALA A 141 1.78 13.30 -27.38
C ALA A 141 0.77 13.11 -28.52
N SER A 142 -0.38 12.56 -28.22
CA SER A 142 -1.48 12.40 -29.18
C SER A 142 -2.83 12.56 -28.51
N SER A 143 -3.83 12.98 -29.30
CA SER A 143 -5.24 13.04 -28.88
C SER A 143 -6.10 12.23 -29.83
N ARG A 144 -7.04 11.46 -29.29
CA ARG A 144 -8.02 10.69 -30.08
C ARG A 144 -9.39 10.78 -29.42
N PHE A 145 -10.38 11.21 -30.20
CA PHE A 145 -11.77 11.20 -29.79
C PHE A 145 -12.46 9.94 -30.29
N ASP A 146 -13.07 9.20 -29.39
CA ASP A 146 -13.98 8.10 -29.69
C ASP A 146 -15.41 8.59 -29.47
N PHE A 147 -16.09 8.87 -30.57
CA PHE A 147 -17.44 9.40 -30.54
C PHE A 147 -18.46 8.37 -30.00
N ALA A 148 -18.27 7.09 -30.31
CA ALA A 148 -19.22 6.04 -29.91
C ALA A 148 -19.29 5.89 -28.37
N THR A 149 -18.15 6.07 -27.70
CA THR A 149 -18.07 5.98 -26.24
C THR A 149 -17.99 7.35 -25.56
N GLN A 150 -18.06 8.45 -26.32
CA GLN A 150 -17.90 9.82 -25.83
C GLN A 150 -16.62 9.98 -25.00
N ARG A 151 -15.51 9.44 -25.49
CA ARG A 151 -14.25 9.37 -24.77
C ARG A 151 -13.15 10.14 -25.51
N LEU A 152 -12.55 11.10 -24.83
CA LEU A 152 -11.34 11.78 -25.29
C LEU A 152 -10.11 11.10 -24.65
N ASN A 153 -9.30 10.44 -25.46
CA ASN A 153 -8.06 9.82 -25.04
C ASN A 153 -6.88 10.75 -25.34
N LEU A 154 -6.14 11.11 -24.33
CA LEU A 154 -4.88 11.83 -24.41
C LEU A 154 -3.74 10.88 -24.06
N SER A 155 -2.82 10.67 -24.98
CA SER A 155 -1.58 9.93 -24.74
C SER A 155 -0.47 10.94 -24.55
N ILE A 156 0.08 11.01 -23.35
CA ILE A 156 1.08 12.00 -22.94
C ILE A 156 2.32 11.26 -22.44
N PRO A 157 3.52 11.53 -22.96
CA PRO A 157 4.75 10.95 -22.43
C PRO A 157 4.93 11.21 -20.94
N GLN A 158 5.47 10.26 -20.20
CA GLN A 158 5.66 10.38 -18.75
C GLN A 158 6.51 11.61 -18.37
N ALA A 159 7.52 11.93 -19.17
CA ALA A 159 8.36 13.12 -18.96
C ALA A 159 7.57 14.44 -19.04
N ALA A 160 6.43 14.43 -19.70
CA ALA A 160 5.53 15.57 -19.84
C ALA A 160 4.41 15.61 -18.79
N MET A 161 4.31 14.60 -17.96
CA MET A 161 3.34 14.55 -16.86
C MET A 161 3.95 15.16 -15.60
N ASN A 162 3.13 15.89 -14.85
CA ASN A 162 3.48 16.15 -13.46
C ASN A 162 3.65 14.80 -12.76
N ALA A 163 4.67 14.68 -11.92
CA ALA A 163 4.90 13.48 -11.12
C ALA A 163 3.79 13.35 -10.05
N GLN A 164 2.54 13.25 -10.48
CA GLN A 164 1.42 12.95 -9.59
C GLN A 164 1.32 11.43 -9.48
N SER A 165 1.47 10.97 -8.26
CA SER A 165 1.34 9.54 -7.95
C SER A 165 -0.09 9.08 -8.17
N ARG A 166 -0.26 7.85 -8.64
CA ARG A 166 -1.59 7.23 -8.81
C ARG A 166 -2.35 7.20 -7.50
N GLY A 167 -3.66 7.49 -7.56
CA GLY A 167 -4.49 7.64 -6.36
C GLY A 167 -4.30 8.97 -5.64
N TYR A 168 -3.61 9.94 -6.26
CA TYR A 168 -3.52 11.29 -5.70
C TYR A 168 -4.90 11.95 -5.73
N VAL A 169 -5.33 12.42 -4.57
CA VAL A 169 -6.50 13.28 -4.40
C VAL A 169 -6.01 14.59 -3.80
N ASP A 170 -6.37 15.71 -4.45
CA ASP A 170 -6.00 17.04 -3.97
C ASP A 170 -6.51 17.24 -2.54
N PRO A 171 -5.67 17.67 -1.59
CA PRO A 171 -6.08 17.96 -0.21
C PRO A 171 -7.25 18.94 -0.09
N ALA A 172 -7.46 19.83 -1.07
CA ALA A 172 -8.60 20.72 -1.11
C ALA A 172 -9.96 19.98 -1.29
N ARG A 173 -9.93 18.78 -1.86
CA ARG A 173 -11.11 17.94 -2.06
C ARG A 173 -11.34 16.96 -0.91
N TRP A 174 -10.45 16.91 0.09
CA TRP A 174 -10.63 16.00 1.23
C TRP A 174 -11.75 16.49 2.13
N ASP A 175 -12.72 15.61 2.35
CA ASP A 175 -13.87 15.85 3.22
C ASP A 175 -13.53 15.49 4.67
N ASP A 176 -13.91 16.35 5.60
CA ASP A 176 -13.77 16.08 7.03
C ASP A 176 -14.88 15.17 7.58
N GLY A 177 -15.86 14.81 6.76
CA GLY A 177 -17.01 13.99 7.11
C GLY A 177 -18.11 14.75 7.84
N ILE A 178 -19.17 14.04 8.19
CA ILE A 178 -20.35 14.63 8.85
C ILE A 178 -20.15 14.73 10.36
N PRO A 179 -20.78 15.72 11.03
CA PRO A 179 -20.94 15.71 12.48
C PRO A 179 -21.71 14.44 12.91
N ALA A 180 -21.11 13.66 13.79
CA ALA A 180 -21.69 12.39 14.24
C ALA A 180 -21.22 12.04 15.66
N ALA A 181 -22.06 11.34 16.39
CA ALA A 181 -21.70 10.67 17.64
C ALA A 181 -22.02 9.19 17.53
N PHE A 182 -21.13 8.33 18.04
CA PHE A 182 -21.31 6.89 18.00
C PHE A 182 -20.80 6.21 19.27
N VAL A 183 -21.38 5.07 19.57
CA VAL A 183 -20.94 4.17 20.64
C VAL A 183 -20.99 2.75 20.13
N ASN A 184 -19.84 2.10 20.11
CA ASN A 184 -19.70 0.67 19.87
C ASN A 184 -19.49 -0.02 21.21
N TYR A 185 -20.21 -1.11 21.45
CA TYR A 185 -20.10 -1.86 22.69
C TYR A 185 -19.94 -3.36 22.46
N ASN A 186 -19.22 -3.99 23.36
CA ASN A 186 -19.10 -5.44 23.44
C ASN A 186 -19.28 -5.86 24.89
N LEU A 187 -20.29 -6.69 25.15
CA LEU A 187 -20.58 -7.24 26.47
C LEU A 187 -20.31 -8.73 26.47
N THR A 188 -19.44 -9.16 27.38
CA THR A 188 -19.17 -10.58 27.62
C THR A 188 -19.47 -10.91 29.08
N GLY A 189 -19.97 -12.12 29.34
CA GLY A 189 -20.22 -12.59 30.69
C GLY A 189 -19.76 -14.02 30.84
N SER A 190 -19.24 -14.36 32.02
CA SER A 190 -18.88 -15.72 32.40
C SER A 190 -19.43 -16.09 33.75
N GLN A 191 -19.78 -17.33 33.89
CA GLN A 191 -20.17 -17.92 35.19
C GLN A 191 -19.39 -19.21 35.39
N THR A 192 -18.56 -19.25 36.41
CA THR A 192 -17.79 -20.41 36.78
C THR A 192 -18.39 -21.00 38.06
N ARG A 193 -18.67 -22.29 38.04
CA ARG A 193 -19.15 -23.05 39.21
C ARG A 193 -18.07 -24.05 39.58
N GLN A 194 -17.57 -23.95 40.79
CA GLN A 194 -16.73 -24.95 41.44
C GLN A 194 -17.48 -25.55 42.64
N THR A 195 -17.01 -26.67 43.13
CA THR A 195 -17.72 -27.46 44.15
C THR A 195 -18.09 -26.64 45.40
N ASP A 196 -17.29 -25.64 45.77
CA ASP A 196 -17.50 -24.80 46.97
C ASP A 196 -17.56 -23.30 46.69
N ASP A 197 -17.44 -22.87 45.42
CA ASP A 197 -17.52 -21.44 45.06
C ASP A 197 -18.14 -21.24 43.65
N SER A 198 -18.91 -20.19 43.50
CA SER A 198 -19.42 -19.76 42.20
C SER A 198 -19.03 -18.30 41.96
N SER A 199 -18.28 -18.06 40.92
CA SER A 199 -17.96 -16.71 40.48
C SER A 199 -18.73 -16.33 39.23
N ARG A 200 -19.21 -15.09 39.19
CA ARG A 200 -19.85 -14.51 38.03
C ARG A 200 -19.12 -13.22 37.70
N SER A 201 -18.66 -13.11 36.46
CA SER A 201 -18.04 -11.88 35.96
C SER A 201 -18.71 -11.43 34.69
N SER A 202 -18.79 -10.13 34.48
CA SER A 202 -19.17 -9.53 33.21
C SER A 202 -18.22 -8.38 32.86
N TYR A 203 -17.91 -8.29 31.60
CA TYR A 203 -17.00 -7.31 31.03
C TYR A 203 -17.69 -6.57 29.90
N LEU A 204 -17.77 -5.24 30.01
CA LEU A 204 -18.29 -4.35 28.99
C LEU A 204 -17.15 -3.48 28.43
N ASN A 205 -16.89 -3.56 27.15
CA ASN A 205 -15.99 -2.66 26.43
C ASN A 205 -16.80 -1.65 25.65
N LEU A 206 -16.45 -0.38 25.76
CA LEU A 206 -17.08 0.74 25.05
C LEU A 206 -16.04 1.48 24.22
N ARG A 207 -16.38 1.72 22.95
CA ARG A 207 -15.65 2.63 22.07
C ARG A 207 -16.62 3.70 21.61
N SER A 208 -16.42 4.91 22.09
CA SER A 208 -17.28 6.06 21.78
C SER A 208 -16.50 7.15 21.03
N GLY A 209 -17.21 7.91 20.23
CA GLY A 209 -16.61 9.00 19.48
C GLY A 209 -17.60 10.07 19.10
N VAL A 210 -17.05 11.28 18.92
CA VAL A 210 -17.77 12.44 18.40
C VAL A 210 -16.92 13.08 17.31
N ASN A 211 -17.54 13.36 16.16
CA ASN A 211 -16.95 14.10 15.05
C ASN A 211 -17.60 15.49 15.00
N LEU A 212 -16.78 16.54 14.93
CA LEU A 212 -17.24 17.91 14.77
C LEU A 212 -16.26 18.67 13.87
N GLY A 213 -16.63 18.89 12.61
CA GLY A 213 -15.73 19.41 11.59
C GLY A 213 -14.47 18.53 11.49
N ALA A 214 -13.29 19.15 11.47
CA ALA A 214 -12.01 18.45 11.40
C ALA A 214 -11.58 17.76 12.71
N TRP A 215 -12.33 17.92 13.80
CA TRP A 215 -11.99 17.36 15.10
C TRP A 215 -12.73 16.07 15.40
N ARG A 216 -12.02 15.10 15.98
CA ARG A 216 -12.53 13.78 16.35
C ARG A 216 -12.15 13.45 17.78
N LEU A 217 -13.14 13.48 18.69
CA LEU A 217 -12.96 12.98 20.06
C LEU A 217 -13.20 11.47 20.07
N ARG A 218 -12.34 10.75 20.73
CA ARG A 218 -12.39 9.28 20.87
C ARG A 218 -12.19 8.89 22.33
N ASN A 219 -12.94 7.91 22.78
CA ASN A 219 -12.77 7.31 24.09
C ASN A 219 -12.85 5.79 23.99
N VAL A 220 -11.98 5.12 24.69
CA VAL A 220 -12.02 3.68 24.94
C VAL A 220 -12.09 3.47 26.43
N SER A 221 -13.15 2.81 26.88
CA SER A 221 -13.38 2.50 28.30
C SER A 221 -13.91 1.09 28.48
N SER A 222 -13.67 0.54 29.65
CA SER A 222 -14.17 -0.77 30.02
C SER A 222 -14.82 -0.71 31.41
N MET A 223 -15.81 -1.57 31.59
CA MET A 223 -16.41 -1.84 32.88
C MET A 223 -16.29 -3.32 33.17
N GLU A 224 -15.67 -3.62 34.26
CA GLU A 224 -15.59 -4.96 34.84
C GLU A 224 -16.54 -5.07 36.03
N TYR A 225 -17.35 -6.08 36.03
CA TYR A 225 -18.18 -6.46 37.16
C TYR A 225 -17.82 -7.89 37.56
N ASP A 226 -17.16 -8.00 38.70
CA ASP A 226 -16.94 -9.25 39.42
C ASP A 226 -17.71 -9.10 40.77
N ARG A 227 -17.17 -9.19 41.91
CA ARG A 227 -17.83 -8.85 43.20
C ARG A 227 -17.98 -7.33 43.37
N THR A 228 -17.14 -6.57 42.67
CA THR A 228 -17.13 -5.09 42.64
C THR A 228 -17.25 -4.58 41.24
N ARG A 229 -17.82 -3.40 41.08
CA ARG A 229 -17.94 -2.71 39.82
C ARG A 229 -16.74 -1.78 39.65
N ARG A 230 -15.93 -2.02 38.62
CA ARG A 230 -14.80 -1.19 38.27
C ARG A 230 -14.98 -0.59 36.89
N TRP A 231 -14.94 0.71 36.82
CA TRP A 231 -14.92 1.46 35.56
C TRP A 231 -13.49 1.94 35.28
N ASN A 232 -12.96 1.64 34.11
CA ASN A 232 -11.66 2.08 33.66
C ASN A 232 -11.77 2.80 32.32
N SER A 233 -11.35 4.07 32.25
CA SER A 233 -11.17 4.81 31.01
C SER A 233 -9.73 4.59 30.53
N GLN A 234 -9.55 3.69 29.55
CA GLN A 234 -8.24 3.28 29.06
C GLN A 234 -7.54 4.40 28.29
N SER A 235 -8.30 5.13 27.44
CA SER A 235 -7.76 6.24 26.68
C SER A 235 -8.85 7.19 26.22
N THR A 236 -8.52 8.47 26.26
CA THR A 236 -9.36 9.55 25.73
C THR A 236 -8.48 10.52 24.97
N TRP A 237 -8.76 10.72 23.68
CA TRP A 237 -7.95 11.63 22.87
C TRP A 237 -8.81 12.42 21.91
N LEU A 238 -8.35 13.62 21.59
CA LEU A 238 -8.83 14.49 20.53
C LEU A 238 -7.83 14.42 19.39
N GLN A 239 -8.30 14.20 18.16
CA GLN A 239 -7.43 14.15 16.99
C GLN A 239 -7.93 15.06 15.87
N ARG A 240 -6.97 15.50 15.06
CA ARG A 240 -7.21 16.30 13.85
C ARG A 240 -6.18 15.95 12.78
N ASP A 241 -6.66 15.83 11.55
CA ASP A 241 -5.85 15.64 10.36
C ASP A 241 -5.25 16.98 9.92
N LEU A 242 -3.93 17.04 9.76
CA LEU A 242 -3.21 18.20 9.24
C LEU A 242 -2.88 17.94 7.76
N LYS A 243 -3.83 18.26 6.89
CA LYS A 243 -3.80 17.95 5.44
C LYS A 243 -2.53 18.47 4.76
N SER A 244 -2.08 19.69 5.10
CA SER A 244 -0.87 20.32 4.53
C SER A 244 0.43 19.58 4.86
N LEU A 245 0.50 18.94 6.03
CA LEU A 245 1.65 18.18 6.50
C LEU A 245 1.49 16.67 6.28
N LYS A 246 0.35 16.22 5.77
CA LYS A 246 -0.01 14.79 5.67
C LYS A 246 0.25 14.06 6.98
N SER A 247 -0.26 14.65 8.07
CA SER A 247 0.07 14.26 9.44
C SER A 247 -1.15 14.28 10.32
N LEU A 248 -1.10 13.51 11.39
CA LEU A 248 -2.13 13.40 12.41
C LEU A 248 -1.66 14.06 13.69
N LEU A 249 -2.44 15.02 14.18
CA LEU A 249 -2.28 15.61 15.51
C LEU A 249 -3.21 14.90 16.50
N ARG A 250 -2.66 14.38 17.59
CA ARG A 250 -3.42 13.80 18.72
C ARG A 250 -3.10 14.52 20.01
N MET A 251 -4.11 14.69 20.85
CA MET A 251 -4.01 15.32 22.16
C MET A 251 -4.84 14.53 23.18
N GLY A 252 -4.24 14.14 24.30
CA GLY A 252 -4.89 13.33 25.33
C GLY A 252 -4.11 12.06 25.65
N ASP A 253 -4.82 10.99 26.01
CA ASP A 253 -4.22 9.69 26.30
C ASP A 253 -3.99 8.91 25.00
N THR A 254 -2.74 8.64 24.68
CA THR A 254 -2.34 7.94 23.44
C THR A 254 -1.07 7.14 23.65
N PHE A 255 -0.56 6.53 22.57
CA PHE A 255 0.68 5.75 22.58
C PHE A 255 1.69 6.37 21.64
N THR A 256 2.97 6.31 22.02
CA THR A 256 4.06 6.65 21.09
C THR A 256 4.15 5.61 19.98
N THR A 257 4.73 5.99 18.84
CA THR A 257 5.02 5.02 17.76
C THR A 257 6.09 4.03 18.23
N GLY A 258 5.90 2.74 17.89
CA GLY A 258 6.81 1.65 18.28
C GLY A 258 7.90 1.33 17.25
N ASP A 259 8.12 2.20 16.27
CA ASP A 259 9.00 1.91 15.13
C ASP A 259 10.49 1.86 15.52
N VAL A 260 10.95 2.81 16.37
CA VAL A 260 12.36 2.94 16.82
C VAL A 260 12.50 2.50 18.28
N PHE A 261 11.74 3.10 19.17
CA PHE A 261 11.67 2.78 20.58
C PHE A 261 10.44 1.95 20.89
N ASP A 262 10.45 1.20 21.99
CA ASP A 262 9.25 0.50 22.43
C ASP A 262 8.13 1.50 22.73
N SER A 263 6.91 1.18 22.28
CA SER A 263 5.73 2.05 22.44
C SER A 263 5.36 2.20 23.91
N VAL A 264 5.07 3.41 24.34
CA VAL A 264 4.64 3.72 25.70
C VAL A 264 3.35 4.55 25.69
N GLN A 265 2.49 4.30 26.67
CA GLN A 265 1.29 5.10 26.88
C GLN A 265 1.64 6.42 27.56
N PHE A 266 1.00 7.48 27.12
CA PHE A 266 1.21 8.81 27.71
C PHE A 266 -0.01 9.71 27.55
N ARG A 267 -0.05 10.75 28.37
CA ARG A 267 -1.02 11.85 28.24
C ARG A 267 -0.28 13.10 27.79
N GLY A 268 -0.63 13.59 26.61
CA GLY A 268 0.07 14.74 26.04
C GLY A 268 -0.35 15.07 24.63
N VAL A 269 0.61 15.49 23.82
CA VAL A 269 0.43 15.85 22.40
C VAL A 269 1.35 15.01 21.54
N GLN A 270 0.84 14.54 20.42
CA GLN A 270 1.57 13.80 19.40
C GLN A 270 1.27 14.37 18.03
N LEU A 271 2.32 14.58 17.25
CA LEU A 271 2.26 14.88 15.82
C LEU A 271 3.03 13.80 15.08
N MET A 272 2.38 13.10 14.15
CA MET A 272 3.02 12.03 13.39
C MET A 272 2.57 12.02 11.94
N SER A 273 3.44 11.58 11.05
CA SER A 273 3.10 11.31 9.65
C SER A 273 1.96 10.29 9.57
N ASP A 274 1.03 10.53 8.64
CA ASP A 274 -0.08 9.63 8.37
C ASP A 274 0.02 9.12 6.93
N ASP A 275 0.34 7.84 6.78
CA ASP A 275 0.47 7.20 5.47
C ASP A 275 -0.89 7.05 4.77
N GLU A 276 -2.00 7.12 5.49
CA GLU A 276 -3.35 7.12 4.92
C GLU A 276 -3.65 8.38 4.09
N MET A 277 -2.97 9.49 4.38
CA MET A 277 -3.07 10.74 3.62
C MET A 277 -2.20 10.75 2.36
N LEU A 278 -1.56 9.64 2.04
CA LEU A 278 -0.75 9.51 0.85
C LEU A 278 -1.54 8.86 -0.27
N PRO A 279 -1.20 9.17 -1.52
CA PRO A 279 -1.68 8.40 -2.65
C PRO A 279 -1.41 6.91 -2.45
N ASP A 280 -2.32 6.04 -2.89
CA ASP A 280 -2.20 4.60 -2.70
C ASP A 280 -0.87 4.05 -3.23
N SER A 281 -0.40 4.56 -4.37
CA SER A 281 0.89 4.19 -4.95
C SER A 281 2.10 4.61 -4.11
N GLN A 282 1.94 5.52 -3.15
CA GLN A 282 3.02 5.98 -2.27
C GLN A 282 2.96 5.41 -0.86
N ARG A 283 1.88 4.70 -0.51
CA ARG A 283 1.78 4.02 0.79
C ARG A 283 2.74 2.84 0.82
N GLY A 284 3.39 2.61 1.93
CA GLY A 284 4.35 1.52 2.10
C GLY A 284 5.57 1.61 1.17
N PHE A 285 6.32 0.53 1.11
CA PHE A 285 7.51 0.41 0.27
C PHE A 285 7.20 -0.24 -1.08
N ALA A 286 7.75 0.31 -2.16
CA ALA A 286 7.90 -0.35 -3.46
C ALA A 286 9.19 0.14 -4.11
N PRO A 287 9.91 -0.73 -4.86
CA PRO A 287 11.15 -0.36 -5.51
C PRO A 287 10.92 0.65 -6.62
N THR A 288 11.90 1.50 -6.88
CA THR A 288 11.91 2.33 -8.09
C THR A 288 12.35 1.48 -9.27
N ILE A 289 11.48 1.34 -10.27
CA ILE A 289 11.80 0.62 -11.50
C ILE A 289 12.56 1.56 -12.43
N ARG A 290 13.81 1.20 -12.76
CA ARG A 290 14.67 1.97 -13.66
C ARG A 290 14.94 1.19 -14.94
N GLY A 291 14.88 1.87 -16.08
CA GLY A 291 15.11 1.21 -17.36
C GLY A 291 15.51 2.21 -18.45
N MET A 292 15.69 1.71 -19.65
CA MET A 292 16.03 2.47 -20.84
C MET A 292 15.00 2.17 -21.94
N ALA A 293 14.45 3.20 -22.56
CA ALA A 293 13.63 3.11 -23.76
C ALA A 293 14.42 3.63 -24.95
N HIS A 294 14.37 2.94 -26.09
CA HIS A 294 15.05 3.38 -27.32
C HIS A 294 14.17 4.27 -28.19
N SER A 295 12.87 4.12 -28.03
CA SER A 295 11.84 4.93 -28.66
C SER A 295 10.77 5.29 -27.63
N ASN A 296 9.68 5.92 -28.05
CA ASN A 296 8.49 5.98 -27.20
C ASN A 296 7.99 4.57 -26.93
N ALA A 297 8.02 4.19 -25.66
CA ALA A 297 7.73 2.83 -25.27
C ALA A 297 6.58 2.76 -24.25
N LYS A 298 5.80 1.71 -24.36
CA LYS A 298 4.85 1.32 -23.32
C LYS A 298 5.56 0.42 -22.33
N VAL A 299 5.62 0.83 -21.06
CA VAL A 299 6.14 0.01 -19.96
C VAL A 299 4.98 -0.61 -19.22
N THR A 300 4.97 -1.93 -19.15
CA THR A 300 3.99 -2.74 -18.40
C THR A 300 4.72 -3.46 -17.29
N ILE A 301 4.24 -3.35 -16.06
CA ILE A 301 4.77 -4.05 -14.90
C ILE A 301 3.72 -5.04 -14.42
N SER A 302 4.09 -6.29 -14.34
CA SER A 302 3.24 -7.37 -13.84
C SER A 302 3.86 -8.07 -12.65
N GLN A 303 3.01 -8.62 -11.79
CA GLN A 303 3.39 -9.46 -10.66
C GLN A 303 2.49 -10.69 -10.64
N HIS A 304 3.09 -11.88 -10.56
CA HIS A 304 2.36 -13.16 -10.63
C HIS A 304 1.45 -13.27 -11.87
N GLY A 305 1.87 -12.68 -13.01
CA GLY A 305 1.09 -12.68 -14.25
C GLY A 305 -0.04 -11.64 -14.33
N TYR A 306 -0.27 -10.85 -13.28
CA TYR A 306 -1.25 -9.76 -13.28
C TYR A 306 -0.56 -8.41 -13.52
N VAL A 307 -1.09 -7.62 -14.44
CA VAL A 307 -0.61 -6.26 -14.69
C VAL A 307 -1.00 -5.36 -13.51
N ILE A 308 0.02 -4.81 -12.84
CA ILE A 308 -0.15 -3.91 -11.70
C ILE A 308 0.10 -2.44 -12.05
N TYR A 309 0.81 -2.18 -13.17
CA TYR A 309 1.15 -0.84 -13.60
C TYR A 309 1.40 -0.77 -15.11
N GLU A 310 0.94 0.28 -15.76
CA GLU A 310 1.25 0.61 -17.15
C GLU A 310 1.50 2.12 -17.30
N THR A 311 2.52 2.47 -18.08
CA THR A 311 2.81 3.85 -18.42
C THR A 311 3.52 3.96 -19.77
N PHE A 312 3.55 5.16 -20.34
CA PHE A 312 4.33 5.48 -21.52
C PHE A 312 5.57 6.28 -21.12
N VAL A 313 6.70 5.93 -21.69
CA VAL A 313 7.98 6.59 -21.45
C VAL A 313 8.55 7.09 -22.77
N SER A 314 9.19 8.26 -22.75
CA SER A 314 9.95 8.81 -23.88
C SER A 314 11.29 8.10 -24.05
N PRO A 315 11.95 8.24 -25.22
CA PRO A 315 13.29 7.71 -25.43
C PRO A 315 14.27 8.20 -24.35
N GLY A 316 15.10 7.29 -23.87
CA GLY A 316 16.09 7.58 -22.84
C GLY A 316 15.88 6.77 -21.56
N ALA A 317 16.57 7.18 -20.50
CA ALA A 317 16.45 6.57 -19.18
C ALA A 317 15.11 6.96 -18.53
N PHE A 318 14.42 5.99 -17.93
CA PHE A 318 13.21 6.24 -17.18
C PHE A 318 13.30 5.71 -15.75
N ALA A 319 12.54 6.30 -14.84
CA ALA A 319 12.37 5.86 -13.47
C ALA A 319 10.90 5.92 -13.08
N ILE A 320 10.34 4.78 -12.65
CA ILE A 320 8.97 4.65 -12.15
C ILE A 320 9.04 4.48 -10.65
N ASN A 321 8.55 5.47 -9.91
CA ASN A 321 8.59 5.55 -8.44
C ASN A 321 7.20 5.61 -7.80
N ASP A 322 6.13 5.51 -8.59
CA ASP A 322 4.74 5.57 -8.17
C ASP A 322 4.01 4.21 -8.28
N LEU A 323 4.77 3.12 -8.22
CA LEU A 323 4.22 1.77 -8.20
C LEU A 323 3.41 1.54 -6.94
N TYR A 324 2.20 0.95 -7.07
CA TYR A 324 1.42 0.56 -5.90
C TYR A 324 2.20 -0.45 -5.04
N PRO A 325 2.21 -0.27 -3.70
CA PRO A 325 2.74 -1.30 -2.82
C PRO A 325 1.83 -2.52 -2.94
N THR A 326 2.38 -3.63 -3.39
CA THR A 326 1.65 -4.89 -3.37
C THR A 326 1.80 -5.52 -1.99
N ALA A 327 0.72 -6.08 -1.46
CA ALA A 327 0.72 -6.75 -0.16
C ALA A 327 1.60 -8.02 -0.13
N GLN A 328 2.02 -8.48 -1.30
CA GLN A 328 2.82 -9.68 -1.48
C GLN A 328 4.19 -9.28 -2.03
N SER A 329 5.24 -9.75 -1.39
CA SER A 329 6.57 -9.74 -1.98
C SER A 329 6.63 -10.69 -3.16
N GLY A 330 7.51 -10.45 -4.10
CA GLY A 330 7.70 -11.29 -5.29
C GLY A 330 8.21 -10.48 -6.47
N ASP A 331 8.73 -11.17 -7.46
CA ASP A 331 9.34 -10.56 -8.61
C ASP A 331 8.35 -9.74 -9.42
N LEU A 332 8.80 -8.56 -9.84
CA LEU A 332 8.11 -7.69 -10.77
C LEU A 332 8.68 -7.94 -12.17
N GLU A 333 7.85 -8.40 -13.09
CA GLU A 333 8.20 -8.51 -14.49
C GLU A 333 7.94 -7.18 -15.18
N VAL A 334 8.98 -6.58 -15.73
CA VAL A 334 8.93 -5.29 -16.42
C VAL A 334 9.08 -5.51 -17.91
N GLN A 335 8.05 -5.23 -18.68
CA GLN A 335 8.02 -5.34 -20.13
C GLN A 335 8.05 -3.94 -20.74
N VAL A 336 9.03 -3.69 -21.60
CA VAL A 336 9.19 -2.45 -22.38
C VAL A 336 8.88 -2.76 -23.84
N LYS A 337 7.75 -2.27 -24.34
CA LYS A 337 7.31 -2.41 -25.73
C LYS A 337 7.58 -1.10 -26.45
N GLU A 338 8.52 -1.14 -27.38
CA GLU A 338 8.95 0.00 -28.18
C GLU A 338 7.93 0.34 -29.31
N SER A 339 8.06 1.52 -29.90
CA SER A 339 7.16 1.96 -31.00
C SER A 339 7.26 1.09 -32.27
N ASP A 340 8.41 0.43 -32.49
CA ASP A 340 8.63 -0.51 -33.59
C ASP A 340 8.02 -1.90 -33.34
N GLY A 341 7.39 -2.09 -32.16
CA GLY A 341 6.80 -3.34 -31.72
C GLY A 341 7.78 -4.31 -31.05
N SER A 342 9.06 -3.98 -30.97
CA SER A 342 10.03 -4.80 -30.23
C SER A 342 9.71 -4.78 -28.72
N VAL A 343 9.92 -5.92 -28.07
CA VAL A 343 9.61 -6.11 -26.65
C VAL A 343 10.85 -6.56 -25.91
N ARG A 344 11.20 -5.89 -24.84
CA ARG A 344 12.23 -6.29 -23.89
C ARG A 344 11.61 -6.51 -22.52
N THR A 345 12.03 -7.58 -21.86
CA THR A 345 11.54 -7.93 -20.52
C THR A 345 12.73 -8.08 -19.57
N PHE A 346 12.58 -7.55 -18.36
CA PHE A 346 13.51 -7.79 -17.26
C PHE A 346 12.75 -7.95 -15.95
N THR A 347 13.38 -8.57 -14.98
CA THR A 347 12.79 -8.83 -13.67
C THR A 347 13.39 -7.89 -12.63
N GLN A 348 12.53 -7.28 -11.80
CA GLN A 348 12.91 -6.51 -10.62
C GLN A 348 12.46 -7.24 -9.38
N PRO A 349 13.36 -7.82 -8.59
CA PRO A 349 13.01 -8.45 -7.32
C PRO A 349 12.45 -7.44 -6.33
N PHE A 350 11.45 -7.86 -5.54
CA PHE A 350 10.78 -7.01 -4.57
C PHE A 350 10.53 -7.72 -3.25
N SER A 351 10.97 -7.10 -2.16
CA SER A 351 10.65 -7.50 -0.78
C SER A 351 10.59 -6.25 0.11
N ALA A 352 9.69 -6.21 1.08
CA ALA A 352 9.52 -5.05 1.95
C ALA A 352 9.44 -5.45 3.43
N VAL A 353 10.05 -4.67 4.30
CA VAL A 353 9.88 -4.71 5.77
C VAL A 353 9.13 -3.46 6.25
N PRO A 354 8.42 -3.51 7.39
CA PRO A 354 7.54 -2.44 7.84
C PRO A 354 8.18 -1.06 8.01
N PHE A 355 9.50 -0.99 8.26
CA PHE A 355 10.23 0.25 8.45
C PHE A 355 10.88 0.83 7.18
N MET A 356 10.80 0.11 6.04
CA MET A 356 11.36 0.62 4.79
C MET A 356 10.50 1.70 4.16
N LEU A 357 11.16 2.75 3.68
CA LEU A 357 10.54 3.86 2.99
C LEU A 357 11.03 3.95 1.54
N ARG A 358 10.18 4.48 0.67
CA ARG A 358 10.55 4.85 -0.70
C ARG A 358 11.58 5.96 -0.71
N GLU A 359 12.37 6.01 -1.78
CA GLU A 359 13.34 7.08 -2.02
C GLU A 359 12.69 8.47 -1.90
N GLY A 360 13.33 9.37 -1.14
CA GLY A 360 12.87 10.73 -0.91
C GLY A 360 11.74 10.88 0.10
N ARG A 361 11.21 9.77 0.65
CA ARG A 361 10.14 9.81 1.65
C ARG A 361 10.66 10.11 3.03
N VAL A 362 9.89 10.91 3.76
CA VAL A 362 10.10 11.21 5.19
C VAL A 362 8.91 10.70 5.99
N LYS A 363 9.15 9.97 7.07
CA LYS A 363 8.17 9.62 8.11
C LYS A 363 8.70 10.10 9.44
N PHE A 364 7.87 10.76 10.22
CA PHE A 364 8.27 11.31 11.52
C PHE A 364 7.19 11.13 12.57
N SER A 365 7.61 11.12 13.83
CA SER A 365 6.71 11.22 14.98
C SER A 365 7.36 12.07 16.06
N LEU A 366 6.60 13.00 16.60
CA LEU A 366 6.98 13.85 17.73
C LEU A 366 5.92 13.71 18.82
N SER A 367 6.30 13.30 20.01
CA SER A 367 5.42 13.07 21.15
C SER A 367 5.97 13.81 22.37
N ALA A 368 5.12 14.56 23.04
CA ALA A 368 5.46 15.28 24.26
C ALA A 368 4.34 15.13 25.29
N GLY A 369 4.67 14.76 26.51
CA GLY A 369 3.66 14.58 27.54
C GLY A 369 4.18 13.86 28.76
N ARG A 370 3.25 13.40 29.57
CA ARG A 370 3.52 12.68 30.80
C ARG A 370 3.29 11.19 30.59
N TYR A 371 4.30 10.39 30.90
CA TYR A 371 4.21 8.92 30.85
C TYR A 371 3.08 8.43 31.73
N HIS A 372 2.32 7.47 31.25
CA HIS A 372 1.25 6.81 31.98
C HIS A 372 1.57 5.32 32.08
N SER A 373 1.66 4.81 33.30
CA SER A 373 1.86 3.39 33.56
C SER A 373 0.63 2.82 34.26
N GLU A 374 0.23 1.64 33.89
CA GLU A 374 -0.79 0.88 34.62
C GLU A 374 -0.27 0.34 35.97
N GLN A 375 1.06 0.32 36.15
CA GLN A 375 1.67 -0.08 37.42
C GLN A 375 1.52 1.05 38.43
N SER A 376 0.82 0.79 39.53
CA SER A 376 0.43 1.76 40.55
C SER A 376 1.59 2.49 41.25
N GLN A 377 2.83 2.00 41.11
CA GLN A 377 4.04 2.53 41.76
C GLN A 377 5.08 3.02 40.73
N ALA A 378 4.79 3.05 39.44
CA ALA A 378 5.74 3.58 38.46
C ALA A 378 5.73 5.11 38.46
N ARG A 379 6.89 5.71 38.19
CA ARG A 379 7.00 7.15 37.95
C ARG A 379 6.24 7.54 36.69
N SER A 380 5.75 8.76 36.67
CA SER A 380 5.10 9.35 35.51
C SER A 380 5.88 10.58 35.03
N PRO A 381 7.12 10.41 34.55
CA PRO A 381 7.93 11.54 34.11
C PRO A 381 7.32 12.24 32.89
N THR A 382 7.56 13.54 32.80
CA THR A 382 7.34 14.27 31.55
C THR A 382 8.48 13.95 30.59
N PHE A 383 8.16 13.67 29.32
CA PHE A 383 9.13 13.30 28.32
C PHE A 383 8.84 13.94 26.97
N LEU A 384 9.88 13.97 26.15
CA LEU A 384 9.84 14.29 24.72
C LEU A 384 10.43 13.12 23.95
N GLN A 385 9.73 12.65 22.92
CA GLN A 385 10.22 11.65 21.99
C GLN A 385 10.10 12.16 20.57
N GLY A 386 11.18 12.03 19.79
CA GLY A 386 11.18 12.29 18.35
C GLY A 386 11.75 11.12 17.60
N THR A 387 11.11 10.73 16.49
CA THR A 387 11.61 9.72 15.54
C THR A 387 11.53 10.25 14.13
N LEU A 388 12.50 9.88 13.31
CA LEU A 388 12.60 10.27 11.91
C LEU A 388 13.08 9.09 11.08
N PHE A 389 12.44 8.90 9.91
CA PHE A 389 12.83 7.95 8.88
C PHE A 389 13.00 8.68 7.57
N TYR A 390 14.00 8.31 6.79
CA TYR A 390 14.27 8.86 5.48
C TYR A 390 14.64 7.76 4.48
N GLY A 391 13.89 7.69 3.39
CA GLY A 391 14.17 6.79 2.27
C GLY A 391 15.28 7.31 1.37
N LEU A 392 16.36 6.56 1.26
CA LEU A 392 17.53 6.85 0.44
C LEU A 392 17.48 6.07 -0.89
N PRO A 393 18.28 6.45 -1.90
CA PRO A 393 18.48 5.66 -3.10
C PRO A 393 18.97 4.24 -2.82
N ALA A 394 18.84 3.34 -3.79
CA ALA A 394 19.27 1.94 -3.71
C ALA A 394 18.62 1.14 -2.57
N GLU A 395 17.33 1.43 -2.30
CA GLU A 395 16.50 0.75 -1.31
C GLU A 395 17.02 0.82 0.12
N PHE A 396 17.77 1.87 0.46
CA PHE A 396 18.15 2.15 1.84
C PHE A 396 17.10 3.01 2.54
N THR A 397 16.91 2.74 3.83
CA THR A 397 16.17 3.62 4.75
C THR A 397 17.05 3.91 5.96
N LEU A 398 17.32 5.18 6.20
CA LEU A 398 17.99 5.63 7.42
C LEU A 398 16.93 6.05 8.43
N TYR A 399 17.07 5.65 9.68
CA TYR A 399 16.15 6.04 10.73
C TYR A 399 16.83 6.27 12.07
N GLY A 400 16.18 7.00 12.94
CA GLY A 400 16.67 7.24 14.27
C GLY A 400 15.71 8.04 15.11
N GLY A 401 16.12 8.34 16.33
CA GLY A 401 15.30 9.11 17.26
C GLY A 401 15.96 9.40 18.60
N SER A 402 15.23 10.13 19.41
CA SER A 402 15.61 10.42 20.78
C SER A 402 14.42 10.38 21.73
N GLN A 403 14.67 9.98 22.97
CA GLN A 403 13.74 10.10 24.10
C GLN A 403 14.46 10.86 25.23
N LEU A 404 13.83 11.91 25.71
CA LEU A 404 14.38 12.81 26.70
C LEU A 404 13.39 12.98 27.85
N ALA A 405 13.83 12.70 29.07
CA ALA A 405 13.11 12.97 30.30
C ALA A 405 14.11 13.46 31.39
N GLN A 406 13.62 13.86 32.53
CA GLN A 406 14.46 14.43 33.59
C GLN A 406 15.61 13.49 34.00
N ASP A 407 15.34 12.21 34.18
CA ASP A 407 16.29 11.19 34.65
C ASP A 407 16.62 10.15 33.61
N TYR A 408 16.24 10.39 32.33
CA TYR A 408 16.39 9.44 31.23
C TYR A 408 16.68 10.15 29.90
N GLN A 409 17.69 9.64 29.19
CA GLN A 409 18.01 10.09 27.84
C GLN A 409 18.39 8.88 26.99
N SER A 410 17.79 8.77 25.82
CA SER A 410 18.20 7.76 24.85
C SER A 410 18.27 8.32 23.43
N TRP A 411 19.12 7.69 22.64
CA TRP A 411 19.37 8.01 21.23
C TRP A 411 19.44 6.70 20.46
N ALA A 412 18.78 6.66 19.33
CA ALA A 412 18.80 5.51 18.44
C ALA A 412 19.18 5.91 17.03
N LEU A 413 19.93 5.04 16.36
CA LEU A 413 20.27 5.16 14.95
C LEU A 413 20.19 3.78 14.30
N GLY A 414 19.57 3.70 13.12
CA GLY A 414 19.38 2.47 12.40
C GLY A 414 19.38 2.65 10.90
N VAL A 415 19.60 1.56 10.20
CA VAL A 415 19.57 1.47 8.75
C VAL A 415 18.86 0.18 8.32
N GLY A 416 18.04 0.30 7.28
CA GLY A 416 17.41 -0.83 6.62
C GLY A 416 17.75 -0.87 5.14
N ARG A 417 17.77 -2.08 4.54
CA ARG A 417 17.99 -2.26 3.11
C ARG A 417 17.20 -3.44 2.56
N GLY A 418 16.63 -3.25 1.37
CA GLY A 418 16.10 -4.32 0.53
C GLY A 418 17.22 -4.99 -0.25
N PHE A 419 17.20 -6.33 -0.30
CA PHE A 419 18.14 -7.15 -1.08
C PHE A 419 17.39 -7.96 -2.15
N GLY A 420 16.24 -7.43 -2.61
CA GLY A 420 15.42 -8.08 -3.63
C GLY A 420 14.98 -9.48 -3.19
N GLU A 421 15.37 -10.50 -3.98
CA GLU A 421 15.01 -11.91 -3.70
C GLU A 421 15.51 -12.44 -2.35
N LEU A 422 16.56 -11.87 -1.78
CA LEU A 422 17.07 -12.29 -0.48
C LEU A 422 16.30 -11.72 0.71
N GLY A 423 15.28 -10.89 0.44
CA GLY A 423 14.47 -10.26 1.49
C GLY A 423 15.01 -8.91 1.91
N SER A 424 14.67 -8.48 3.12
CA SER A 424 15.05 -7.18 3.66
C SER A 424 15.65 -7.34 5.06
N LEU A 425 16.70 -6.59 5.32
CA LEU A 425 17.42 -6.60 6.59
C LEU A 425 17.50 -5.18 7.14
N GLY A 426 17.30 -5.04 8.44
CA GLY A 426 17.50 -3.81 9.16
C GLY A 426 18.24 -4.02 10.47
N GLY A 427 18.92 -3.00 10.90
CA GLY A 427 19.61 -3.01 12.19
C GLY A 427 19.68 -1.63 12.78
N ASP A 428 19.57 -1.55 14.10
CA ASP A 428 19.71 -0.33 14.88
C ASP A 428 20.45 -0.54 16.19
N ALA A 429 21.01 0.56 16.68
CA ALA A 429 21.63 0.64 17.98
C ALA A 429 21.01 1.80 18.76
N THR A 430 20.67 1.55 20.02
CA THR A 430 20.12 2.52 20.96
C THR A 430 21.07 2.64 22.14
N TRP A 431 21.43 3.87 22.52
CA TRP A 431 22.18 4.20 23.72
C TRP A 431 21.26 4.88 24.71
N ALA A 432 21.32 4.47 25.98
CA ALA A 432 20.49 5.04 27.03
C ALA A 432 21.33 5.38 28.27
N ASN A 433 21.00 6.51 28.88
CA ASN A 433 21.52 6.97 30.16
C ASN A 433 20.34 7.16 31.12
N THR A 434 20.42 6.51 32.28
CA THR A 434 19.36 6.53 33.30
C THR A 434 19.95 6.97 34.62
N THR A 435 19.30 7.87 35.34
CA THR A 435 19.61 8.18 36.74
C THR A 435 18.59 7.46 37.62
N THR A 436 19.08 6.51 38.43
CA THR A 436 18.21 5.77 39.33
C THR A 436 17.72 6.67 40.49
N PRO A 437 16.64 6.29 41.21
CA PRO A 437 16.16 7.04 42.37
C PRO A 437 17.19 7.23 43.46
N SER A 438 18.16 6.32 43.59
CA SER A 438 19.31 6.43 44.50
C SER A 438 20.38 7.40 44.03
N GLY A 439 20.20 8.07 42.88
CA GLY A 439 21.19 8.99 42.28
C GLY A 439 22.32 8.31 41.52
N LYS A 440 22.32 6.96 41.40
CA LYS A 440 23.32 6.24 40.62
C LYS A 440 23.02 6.36 39.14
N ARG A 441 24.03 6.72 38.35
CA ARG A 441 23.93 6.72 36.88
C ARG A 441 24.18 5.33 36.31
N SER A 442 23.34 4.91 35.37
CA SER A 442 23.52 3.70 34.58
C SER A 442 23.51 4.08 33.11
N ALA A 443 24.48 3.56 32.37
CA ALA A 443 24.60 3.78 30.94
C ALA A 443 24.73 2.43 30.23
N GLY A 444 24.03 2.30 29.10
CA GLY A 444 24.08 1.07 28.34
C GLY A 444 23.67 1.26 26.89
N HIS A 445 23.72 0.18 26.16
CA HIS A 445 23.30 0.13 24.74
C HIS A 445 22.47 -1.12 24.47
N SER A 446 21.64 -1.02 23.46
CA SER A 446 20.84 -2.12 22.88
C SER A 446 21.08 -2.17 21.38
N VAL A 447 21.23 -3.35 20.82
CA VAL A 447 21.36 -3.59 19.39
C VAL A 447 20.23 -4.49 18.94
N ARG A 448 19.56 -4.11 17.85
CA ARG A 448 18.46 -4.89 17.27
C ARG A 448 18.77 -5.18 15.80
N VAL A 449 18.49 -6.41 15.36
CA VAL A 449 18.56 -6.84 13.97
C VAL A 449 17.24 -7.46 13.59
N GLN A 450 16.70 -7.08 12.44
CA GLN A 450 15.42 -7.56 11.91
C GLN A 450 15.60 -8.02 10.48
N TYR A 451 14.99 -9.16 10.15
CA TYR A 451 15.00 -9.70 8.79
C TYR A 451 13.59 -10.16 8.42
N GLN A 452 13.21 -9.92 7.17
CA GLN A 452 11.94 -10.37 6.61
C GLN A 452 12.14 -10.87 5.20
N LYS A 453 11.45 -11.97 4.86
CA LYS A 453 11.36 -12.48 3.50
C LYS A 453 10.01 -13.14 3.26
N ASP A 454 9.41 -12.84 2.12
CA ASP A 454 8.22 -13.49 1.61
C ASP A 454 8.58 -14.36 0.40
N PHE A 455 8.10 -15.60 0.38
CA PHE A 455 8.30 -16.54 -0.70
C PHE A 455 6.99 -16.65 -1.49
N ALA A 456 6.83 -15.77 -2.47
CA ALA A 456 5.59 -15.65 -3.24
C ALA A 456 5.18 -16.94 -3.96
N GLY A 457 6.15 -17.70 -4.49
CA GLY A 457 5.89 -18.96 -5.20
C GLY A 457 5.30 -20.07 -4.34
N THR A 458 5.49 -20.02 -3.02
CA THR A 458 4.99 -21.04 -2.08
C THR A 458 3.90 -20.52 -1.16
N GLY A 459 3.61 -19.21 -1.18
CA GLY A 459 2.70 -18.57 -0.23
C GLY A 459 3.22 -18.56 1.20
N THR A 460 4.56 -18.59 1.37
CA THR A 460 5.22 -18.57 2.68
C THR A 460 5.69 -17.16 2.98
N SER A 461 5.32 -16.62 4.13
CA SER A 461 5.87 -15.39 4.69
C SER A 461 6.69 -15.72 5.92
N PHE A 462 7.96 -15.39 5.88
CA PHE A 462 8.89 -15.57 6.99
C PHE A 462 9.31 -14.19 7.49
N SER A 463 8.90 -13.89 8.69
CA SER A 463 9.38 -12.73 9.43
C SER A 463 10.21 -13.26 10.61
N LEU A 464 11.52 -13.23 10.46
CA LEU A 464 12.39 -13.26 11.62
C LEU A 464 12.40 -11.84 12.14
N ALA A 465 11.61 -11.62 13.13
CA ALA A 465 11.46 -10.29 13.57
C ALA A 465 12.73 -9.78 14.19
N SER A 466 13.23 -10.29 15.25
CA SER A 466 14.16 -9.45 15.98
C SER A 466 15.05 -10.29 16.88
N TYR A 467 16.33 -10.13 16.68
CA TYR A 467 17.29 -10.37 17.73
C TYR A 467 17.64 -9.04 18.36
N ARG A 468 17.33 -8.86 19.66
CA ARG A 468 17.73 -7.69 20.43
C ARG A 468 18.65 -8.13 21.55
N TYR A 469 19.80 -7.49 21.65
CA TYR A 469 20.70 -7.64 22.77
C TYR A 469 20.88 -6.31 23.46
N SER A 470 20.80 -6.29 24.81
CA SER A 470 20.99 -5.12 25.63
C SER A 470 22.08 -5.37 26.68
N SER A 471 22.96 -4.40 26.87
CA SER A 471 24.00 -4.46 27.90
C SER A 471 23.40 -4.32 29.32
N GLY A 472 24.08 -4.80 30.34
CA GLY A 472 23.57 -4.81 31.72
C GLY A 472 23.27 -3.44 32.34
N GLY A 473 23.79 -2.38 31.75
CA GLY A 473 23.50 -1.00 32.18
C GLY A 473 22.39 -0.32 31.34
N TYR A 474 21.85 -1.00 30.34
CA TYR A 474 20.75 -0.48 29.51
C TYR A 474 19.41 -0.69 30.19
N TYR A 475 18.61 0.37 30.19
CA TYR A 475 17.19 0.36 30.56
C TYR A 475 16.41 1.03 29.44
N ASP A 476 15.29 0.46 29.03
CA ASP A 476 14.33 1.17 28.20
C ASP A 476 13.57 2.21 29.03
N PHE A 477 12.77 3.07 28.38
CA PHE A 477 12.09 4.16 29.08
C PHE A 477 11.06 3.66 30.10
N SER A 478 10.39 2.56 29.82
CA SER A 478 9.40 1.95 30.72
C SER A 478 10.08 1.32 31.94
N GLU A 479 11.19 0.61 31.72
CA GLU A 479 12.02 0.01 32.77
C GLU A 479 12.61 1.11 33.67
N ALA A 480 13.18 2.17 33.09
CA ALA A 480 13.71 3.30 33.83
C ALA A 480 12.64 3.99 34.69
N SER A 481 11.42 4.09 34.20
CA SER A 481 10.27 4.67 34.90
C SER A 481 9.73 3.77 36.01
N ALA A 482 9.94 2.47 35.94
CA ALA A 482 9.50 1.47 36.90
C ALA A 482 10.50 1.21 38.04
N LEU A 483 11.72 1.81 38.00
CA LEU A 483 12.81 1.58 38.96
C LEU A 483 12.45 1.83 40.44
N GLU A 484 11.43 2.64 40.72
CA GLU A 484 11.00 2.91 42.09
C GLU A 484 10.13 1.80 42.70
N SER A 485 9.46 0.97 41.86
CA SER A 485 8.43 0.04 42.32
C SER A 485 8.95 -1.26 42.93
N ARG A 486 10.23 -1.57 42.77
CA ARG A 486 10.83 -2.80 43.27
C ARG A 486 12.18 -2.49 43.90
N ASN A 487 12.34 -2.60 45.18
CA ASN A 487 13.56 -2.50 46.02
C ASN A 487 14.93 -2.60 45.29
N GLY A 488 15.12 -1.86 44.19
CA GLY A 488 16.40 -1.66 43.53
C GLY A 488 16.88 -2.74 42.56
N LEU A 489 16.15 -3.83 42.37
CA LEU A 489 16.53 -4.91 41.43
C LEU A 489 15.46 -5.10 40.35
N LEU A 490 15.56 -4.31 39.30
CA LEU A 490 14.84 -4.60 38.06
C LEU A 490 15.61 -5.65 37.27
N ASP A 491 14.88 -6.64 36.84
CA ASP A 491 15.36 -7.59 35.86
C ASP A 491 15.32 -6.92 34.50
N ASN A 492 16.35 -6.16 34.16
CA ASN A 492 16.44 -5.54 32.85
C ASN A 492 16.67 -6.60 31.77
N LYS A 493 16.03 -6.40 30.63
CA LYS A 493 16.08 -7.29 29.46
C LYS A 493 17.50 -7.43 28.95
N ARG A 494 17.93 -8.68 28.73
CA ARG A 494 19.23 -9.02 28.19
C ARG A 494 19.16 -9.29 26.69
N SER A 495 18.35 -10.28 26.30
CA SER A 495 18.14 -10.62 24.90
C SER A 495 16.69 -10.95 24.64
N ARG A 496 16.23 -10.64 23.45
CA ARG A 496 14.91 -11.04 22.95
C ARG A 496 15.05 -11.60 21.55
N GLU A 497 14.48 -12.75 21.36
CA GLU A 497 14.41 -13.44 20.07
C GLU A 497 12.95 -13.61 19.68
N GLU A 498 12.62 -13.33 18.43
CA GLU A 498 11.25 -13.44 17.94
C GLU A 498 11.25 -13.96 16.51
N VAL A 499 10.44 -14.98 16.24
CA VAL A 499 10.28 -15.62 14.94
C VAL A 499 8.79 -15.72 14.62
N SER A 500 8.42 -15.34 13.42
CA SER A 500 7.07 -15.53 12.89
C SER A 500 7.13 -16.15 11.49
N LEU A 501 6.33 -17.18 11.27
CA LEU A 501 6.17 -17.86 10.00
C LEU A 501 4.68 -17.98 9.69
N SER A 502 4.30 -17.61 8.48
CA SER A 502 2.94 -17.83 7.96
C SER A 502 3.04 -18.58 6.63
N GLN A 503 2.25 -19.65 6.48
CA GLN A 503 2.18 -20.46 5.28
C GLN A 503 0.73 -20.55 4.80
N ALA A 504 0.48 -20.10 3.58
CA ALA A 504 -0.80 -20.31 2.91
C ALA A 504 -0.79 -21.63 2.12
N PHE A 505 -1.87 -22.41 2.25
CA PHE A 505 -2.07 -23.68 1.51
C PHE A 505 -3.30 -23.54 0.61
N GLY A 506 -3.11 -23.03 -0.60
CA GLY A 506 -4.24 -22.79 -1.50
C GLY A 506 -5.33 -21.91 -0.85
N GLY A 507 -6.16 -21.24 -1.56
CA GLY A 507 -6.98 -20.10 -1.16
C GLY A 507 -7.76 -20.10 0.18
N MET A 508 -7.77 -21.19 0.97
CA MET A 508 -8.63 -21.28 2.17
C MET A 508 -7.96 -21.83 3.43
N SER A 509 -6.69 -22.21 3.38
CA SER A 509 -6.01 -22.77 4.56
C SER A 509 -4.71 -22.06 4.85
N SER A 510 -4.39 -21.85 6.12
CA SER A 510 -3.13 -21.23 6.54
C SER A 510 -2.62 -21.83 7.86
N LEU A 511 -1.30 -21.89 7.96
CA LEU A 511 -0.57 -22.22 9.19
C LEU A 511 0.18 -20.97 9.64
N ALA A 512 0.05 -20.61 10.89
CA ALA A 512 0.81 -19.54 11.52
C ALA A 512 1.60 -20.12 12.70
N ILE A 513 2.87 -19.76 12.76
CA ILE A 513 3.79 -20.12 13.84
C ILE A 513 4.41 -18.82 14.34
N SER A 514 4.31 -18.56 15.63
CA SER A 514 5.06 -17.48 16.25
C SER A 514 5.71 -17.96 17.55
N ALA A 515 6.92 -17.55 17.76
CA ALA A 515 7.67 -17.88 18.98
C ALA A 515 8.51 -16.67 19.40
N TRP A 516 8.55 -16.39 20.67
CA TRP A 516 9.48 -15.42 21.22
C TRP A 516 10.04 -15.92 22.56
N SER A 517 11.27 -15.47 22.85
CA SER A 517 12.00 -15.75 24.09
C SER A 517 12.64 -14.48 24.60
N GLN A 518 12.55 -14.24 25.90
CA GLN A 518 13.12 -13.07 26.57
C GLN A 518 13.98 -13.50 27.76
N GLU A 519 15.25 -13.12 27.74
CA GLU A 519 16.18 -13.30 28.86
C GLU A 519 16.39 -11.99 29.64
N TYR A 520 16.78 -12.12 30.91
CA TYR A 520 17.02 -10.99 31.82
C TYR A 520 18.42 -11.08 32.44
N TRP A 521 19.02 -9.94 32.78
CA TRP A 521 20.37 -9.91 33.35
C TRP A 521 20.47 -10.50 34.76
N HIS A 522 19.42 -10.37 35.54
CA HIS A 522 19.45 -10.71 36.97
C HIS A 522 18.53 -11.89 37.30
N ARG A 523 18.03 -12.61 36.28
CA ARG A 523 17.25 -13.83 36.41
C ARG A 523 17.88 -14.97 35.63
N GLN A 524 17.80 -16.18 36.20
CA GLN A 524 18.21 -17.40 35.48
C GLN A 524 17.09 -17.98 34.62
N SER A 525 15.85 -17.60 34.90
CA SER A 525 14.66 -18.03 34.14
C SER A 525 14.39 -17.05 33.00
N ARG A 526 13.81 -17.58 31.92
CA ARG A 526 13.40 -16.81 30.73
C ARG A 526 11.90 -16.87 30.55
N ASP A 527 11.36 -15.87 29.91
CA ASP A 527 9.97 -15.88 29.44
C ASP A 527 9.95 -16.41 28.01
N GLU A 528 9.07 -17.39 27.73
CA GLU A 528 8.90 -17.97 26.40
C GLU A 528 7.43 -18.07 26.05
N THR A 529 7.11 -17.81 24.80
CA THR A 529 5.78 -18.05 24.24
C THR A 529 5.91 -18.67 22.86
N ILE A 530 5.14 -19.75 22.64
CA ILE A 530 5.01 -20.38 21.33
C ILE A 530 3.53 -20.46 20.99
N HIS A 531 3.19 -19.98 19.83
CA HIS A 531 1.84 -20.09 19.28
C HIS A 531 1.89 -20.82 17.94
N LEU A 532 1.08 -21.86 17.81
CA LEU A 532 0.83 -22.59 16.57
C LEU A 532 -0.66 -22.47 16.24
N GLY A 533 -1.01 -21.98 15.07
CA GLY A 533 -2.38 -21.83 14.63
C GLY A 533 -2.57 -22.39 13.23
N PHE A 534 -3.53 -23.30 13.05
CA PHE A 534 -3.98 -23.75 11.74
C PHE A 534 -5.42 -23.29 11.52
N TYR A 535 -5.67 -22.63 10.41
CA TYR A 535 -6.98 -22.10 10.03
C TYR A 535 -7.36 -22.64 8.66
N SER A 536 -8.63 -22.97 8.49
CA SER A 536 -9.15 -23.43 7.21
C SER A 536 -10.62 -23.05 7.06
N ALA A 537 -11.07 -22.93 5.82
CA ALA A 537 -12.48 -22.76 5.48
C ALA A 537 -12.90 -23.78 4.42
N TRP A 538 -14.10 -24.32 4.57
CA TRP A 538 -14.70 -25.25 3.62
C TRP A 538 -16.20 -25.00 3.53
N ARG A 539 -16.71 -24.76 2.33
CA ARG A 539 -18.14 -24.50 2.05
C ARG A 539 -18.78 -23.45 2.97
N GLY A 540 -18.06 -22.33 3.25
CA GLY A 540 -18.54 -21.27 4.12
C GLY A 540 -18.37 -21.52 5.62
N VAL A 541 -18.01 -22.72 6.04
CA VAL A 541 -17.66 -23.04 7.43
C VAL A 541 -16.17 -22.78 7.64
N SER A 542 -15.82 -21.90 8.57
CA SER A 542 -14.44 -21.67 8.96
C SER A 542 -14.14 -22.33 10.30
N TRP A 543 -12.95 -22.91 10.41
CA TRP A 543 -12.48 -23.54 11.63
C TRP A 543 -10.99 -23.28 11.85
N GLY A 544 -10.57 -23.30 13.09
CA GLY A 544 -9.19 -23.10 13.45
C GLY A 544 -8.83 -23.87 14.71
N VAL A 545 -7.62 -24.42 14.72
CA VAL A 545 -7.01 -25.07 15.89
C VAL A 545 -5.79 -24.28 16.29
N GLY A 546 -5.69 -23.90 17.55
CA GLY A 546 -4.56 -23.20 18.12
C GLY A 546 -3.93 -23.97 19.28
N TYR A 547 -2.61 -23.92 19.36
CA TYR A 547 -1.83 -24.38 20.51
C TYR A 547 -1.02 -23.20 21.03
N TYR A 548 -1.08 -22.97 22.34
CA TYR A 548 -0.34 -21.95 23.05
C TYR A 548 0.49 -22.59 24.15
N TYR A 549 1.76 -22.26 24.16
CA TYR A 549 2.69 -22.57 25.24
C TYR A 549 3.24 -21.25 25.80
N THR A 550 3.18 -21.09 27.11
CA THR A 550 3.76 -19.92 27.79
C THR A 550 4.50 -20.37 29.03
N GLN A 551 5.76 -20.02 29.09
CA GLN A 551 6.58 -20.13 30.29
C GLN A 551 6.88 -18.71 30.77
N SER A 552 6.58 -18.43 32.01
CA SER A 552 6.89 -17.14 32.62
C SER A 552 7.86 -17.32 33.77
N SER A 553 8.87 -16.48 33.82
CA SER A 553 9.87 -16.43 34.88
C SER A 553 9.27 -16.22 36.29
N ASP A 554 8.07 -15.65 36.37
CA ASP A 554 7.35 -15.42 37.64
C ASP A 554 6.46 -16.59 38.07
N ARG A 555 6.24 -17.60 37.19
CA ARG A 555 5.37 -18.75 37.46
C ARG A 555 6.18 -20.04 37.62
N GLN A 556 5.81 -20.85 38.59
CA GLN A 556 6.46 -22.14 38.82
C GLN A 556 6.08 -23.23 37.81
N LYS A 557 5.07 -23.03 36.99
CA LYS A 557 4.56 -24.00 36.00
C LYS A 557 4.31 -23.33 34.66
N ASP A 558 4.63 -24.07 33.61
CA ASP A 558 4.28 -23.72 32.25
C ASP A 558 2.76 -23.77 32.04
N ASP A 559 2.26 -22.90 31.21
CA ASP A 559 0.87 -22.88 30.77
C ASP A 559 0.78 -23.42 29.34
N ARG A 560 -0.14 -24.37 29.12
CA ARG A 560 -0.40 -25.02 27.83
C ARG A 560 -1.87 -25.01 27.55
N SER A 561 -2.28 -24.39 26.47
CA SER A 561 -3.68 -24.34 26.09
C SER A 561 -3.92 -24.73 24.64
N TRP A 562 -5.05 -25.37 24.41
CA TRP A 562 -5.56 -25.68 23.08
C TRP A 562 -6.84 -24.89 22.85
N SER A 563 -7.00 -24.35 21.67
CA SER A 563 -8.22 -23.68 21.24
C SER A 563 -8.77 -24.32 19.97
N LEU A 564 -10.09 -24.48 19.91
CA LEU A 564 -10.82 -24.88 18.72
C LEU A 564 -11.89 -23.80 18.45
N ASN A 565 -11.83 -23.19 17.30
CA ASN A 565 -12.80 -22.21 16.85
C ASN A 565 -13.56 -22.80 15.66
N LEU A 566 -14.88 -22.69 15.67
CA LEU A 566 -15.76 -23.09 14.58
C LEU A 566 -16.75 -21.96 14.32
N SER A 567 -16.82 -21.51 13.09
CA SER A 567 -17.78 -20.49 12.65
C SER A 567 -18.62 -21.04 11.51
N ILE A 568 -19.93 -21.09 11.73
CA ILE A 568 -20.91 -21.57 10.76
C ILE A 568 -21.86 -20.41 10.44
N PRO A 569 -21.94 -19.93 9.20
CA PRO A 569 -22.91 -18.90 8.83
C PRO A 569 -24.32 -19.45 8.92
N LEU A 570 -25.15 -18.85 9.77
CA LEU A 570 -26.56 -19.19 9.93
C LEU A 570 -27.39 -18.18 9.12
N GLY A 571 -27.87 -18.56 7.92
CA GLY A 571 -28.79 -17.72 7.16
C GLY A 571 -28.20 -17.19 5.85
N GLY A 572 -28.23 -18.00 4.85
CA GLY A 572 -27.99 -17.74 3.44
C GLY A 572 -27.91 -19.07 2.70
N PRO A 573 -28.35 -19.19 1.44
CA PRO A 573 -28.04 -20.39 0.68
C PRO A 573 -26.52 -20.53 0.67
N LEU A 574 -26.05 -21.72 1.06
CA LEU A 574 -24.67 -22.13 0.80
C LEU A 574 -24.47 -21.97 -0.71
N SER A 575 -23.98 -20.82 -1.15
CA SER A 575 -23.66 -20.60 -2.55
C SER A 575 -22.53 -21.55 -2.90
N GLU A 576 -22.83 -22.42 -3.85
CA GLU A 576 -21.89 -23.34 -4.49
C GLU A 576 -20.68 -22.63 -5.09
#